data_e9633cc5ab633cadd3d86291ecc42a0e
#
_entry.id   e9633cc5ab633cadd3d86291ecc42a0e
#
_cell.length_a   1.000
_cell.length_b   1.000
_cell.length_c   1.000
_cell.angle_alpha   90.00
_cell.angle_beta   90.00
_cell.angle_gamma   90.00
#
_symmetry.space_group_name_H-M   'P 1'
#
loop_
_entity.id
_entity.type
_entity.pdbx_description
1 polymer ?
#
loop_
_entity_poly.entity_id
_entity_poly.type
_entity_poly.pdbx_seq_one_letter_code
_entity_poly.pdbx_strand_id
1 'polypeptide(L)'
;PIDFNLYDNNGKDISEIQFTTKETCENETFSRIMGLKLGNSDNKYEMSEKKIDSVKIKELLPFFDVERDEFDPRGIIWYTPKSFPKYNGISLYFSLIDGKLNPLRIKIQYYGEDWLFVNKIQFSIDNNAYEYKPYKIERENEGGNVWEWSDESLKQSDKELITALTNAQNAKIKYVGKHYHSVRTIKPNQIEDIKRSLDLYKAMGGSY
;
A
#
# COMPACT_ATOMS: atom_id res chain seq x y z
N PRO A 1 13.21 -0.02 -22.43
CA PRO A 1 12.99 1.24 -21.75
C PRO A 1 11.49 1.38 -21.56
N ILE A 2 11.04 1.46 -20.34
CA ILE A 2 9.63 1.72 -20.02
C ILE A 2 9.57 3.23 -19.84
N ASP A 3 8.94 3.90 -20.77
CA ASP A 3 8.69 5.34 -20.68
C ASP A 3 7.62 5.56 -19.63
N PHE A 4 8.00 6.21 -18.54
CA PHE A 4 7.07 6.67 -17.51
C PHE A 4 6.61 8.08 -17.89
N ASN A 5 5.38 8.23 -18.31
CA ASN A 5 4.77 9.54 -18.52
C ASN A 5 4.29 10.07 -17.15
N LEU A 6 4.95 11.11 -16.65
CA LEU A 6 4.52 11.87 -15.50
C LEU A 6 3.67 13.06 -15.96
N TYR A 7 2.50 13.25 -15.36
CA TYR A 7 1.59 14.35 -15.69
C TYR A 7 1.45 15.32 -14.51
N ASP A 8 1.38 16.60 -14.81
CA ASP A 8 1.06 17.62 -13.80
C ASP A 8 -0.45 17.65 -13.50
N ASN A 9 -0.86 18.50 -12.54
CA ASN A 9 -2.27 18.66 -12.13
C ASN A 9 -3.21 19.14 -13.24
N ASN A 10 -2.68 19.53 -14.40
CA ASN A 10 -3.44 19.98 -15.57
C ASN A 10 -3.42 18.92 -16.69
N GLY A 11 -2.88 17.73 -16.44
CA GLY A 11 -2.76 16.65 -17.42
C GLY A 11 -1.64 16.85 -18.44
N LYS A 12 -0.70 17.76 -18.20
CA LYS A 12 0.45 17.98 -19.07
C LYS A 12 1.55 16.98 -18.73
N ASP A 13 2.07 16.31 -19.76
CA ASP A 13 3.22 15.40 -19.64
C ASP A 13 4.47 16.18 -19.19
N ILE A 14 5.07 15.74 -18.09
CA ILE A 14 6.27 16.34 -17.50
C ILE A 14 7.45 15.35 -17.46
N SER A 15 7.35 14.22 -18.17
CA SER A 15 8.41 13.20 -18.24
C SER A 15 9.73 13.73 -18.85
N GLU A 16 9.68 14.81 -19.65
CA GLU A 16 10.85 15.45 -20.25
C GLU A 16 11.47 16.59 -19.43
N ILE A 17 11.02 16.85 -18.20
CA ILE A 17 11.64 17.88 -17.37
C ILE A 17 13.06 17.45 -17.01
N GLN A 18 14.06 18.04 -17.67
CA GLN A 18 15.48 17.91 -17.33
C GLN A 18 15.72 18.53 -15.95
N PHE A 19 16.01 17.69 -14.98
CA PHE A 19 16.38 18.12 -13.64
C PHE A 19 17.80 18.70 -13.64
N THR A 20 17.91 20.03 -13.65
CA THR A 20 19.18 20.71 -13.37
C THR A 20 19.41 20.73 -11.87
N THR A 21 20.55 20.21 -11.49
CA THR A 21 21.04 20.01 -10.12
C THR A 21 21.07 21.29 -9.28
N LYS A 22 20.04 21.51 -8.46
CA LYS A 22 20.11 22.23 -7.19
C LYS A 22 19.02 21.68 -6.27
N GLU A 23 19.39 21.22 -5.10
CA GLU A 23 18.54 20.57 -4.08
C GLU A 23 17.24 21.32 -3.75
N THR A 24 17.22 22.63 -3.87
CA THR A 24 16.03 23.48 -3.66
C THR A 24 15.00 23.39 -4.81
N CYS A 25 15.43 23.25 -6.06
CA CYS A 25 14.52 23.08 -7.20
C CYS A 25 13.88 21.71 -7.24
N GLU A 26 14.58 20.66 -6.81
CA GLU A 26 14.06 19.30 -6.77
C GLU A 26 12.87 19.17 -5.81
N ASN A 27 12.93 19.80 -4.66
CA ASN A 27 11.86 19.78 -3.65
C ASN A 27 10.61 20.55 -4.10
N GLU A 28 10.75 21.71 -4.75
CA GLU A 28 9.63 22.50 -5.26
C GLU A 28 8.93 21.81 -6.44
N THR A 29 9.70 21.27 -7.38
CA THR A 29 9.16 20.59 -8.55
C THR A 29 8.46 19.28 -8.16
N PHE A 30 9.09 18.50 -7.27
CA PHE A 30 8.51 17.27 -6.75
C PHE A 30 7.24 17.53 -5.92
N SER A 31 7.25 18.57 -5.08
CA SER A 31 6.07 19.01 -4.31
C SER A 31 4.93 19.45 -5.22
N ARG A 32 5.20 20.10 -6.34
CA ARG A 32 4.20 20.49 -7.36
C ARG A 32 3.60 19.27 -8.07
N ILE A 33 4.43 18.31 -8.45
CA ILE A 33 4.02 17.05 -9.11
C ILE A 33 3.10 16.24 -8.18
N MET A 34 3.44 16.20 -6.90
CA MET A 34 2.69 15.46 -5.88
C MET A 34 1.48 16.24 -5.33
N GLY A 35 1.21 17.45 -5.83
CA GLY A 35 0.10 18.28 -5.35
C GLY A 35 0.29 18.80 -3.92
N LEU A 36 1.49 18.76 -3.39
CA LEU A 36 1.82 19.28 -2.06
C LEU A 36 1.98 20.80 -2.15
N LYS A 37 1.08 21.56 -1.52
CA LYS A 37 1.23 23.02 -1.40
C LYS A 37 2.33 23.31 -0.39
N LEU A 38 3.43 23.94 -0.83
CA LEU A 38 4.37 24.61 0.05
C LEU A 38 3.65 25.79 0.70
N GLY A 39 3.30 25.66 1.97
CA GLY A 39 2.73 26.75 2.74
C GLY A 39 3.80 27.80 3.02
N ASN A 40 3.53 29.07 2.65
CA ASN A 40 4.30 30.19 3.17
C ASN A 40 4.17 30.21 4.69
N SER A 41 5.27 30.03 5.37
CA SER A 41 5.35 29.96 6.83
C SER A 41 5.52 31.34 7.43
N ASP A 42 4.49 31.82 8.12
CA ASP A 42 4.65 32.77 9.22
C ASP A 42 3.83 32.35 10.46
N ASN A 43 3.70 31.05 10.70
CA ASN A 43 3.18 30.54 11.96
C ASN A 43 4.08 29.44 12.51
N LYS A 44 4.74 29.79 13.60
CA LYS A 44 5.64 29.01 14.42
C LYS A 44 4.86 27.92 15.19
N TYR A 45 4.39 26.90 14.46
CA TYR A 45 4.04 25.62 15.02
C TYR A 45 5.06 24.63 14.48
N GLU A 46 5.80 23.98 15.36
CA GLU A 46 6.67 22.85 15.04
C GLU A 46 5.82 21.66 14.54
N MET A 47 5.37 21.75 13.30
CA MET A 47 4.99 20.55 12.55
C MET A 47 6.30 19.93 12.09
N SER A 48 6.63 18.76 12.60
CA SER A 48 7.73 17.95 12.07
C SER A 48 7.52 17.84 10.56
N GLU A 49 8.39 18.48 9.78
CA GLU A 49 8.38 18.37 8.32
C GLU A 49 8.51 16.89 7.98
N LYS A 50 7.47 16.30 7.42
CA LYS A 50 7.51 14.93 6.93
C LYS A 50 8.49 14.90 5.77
N LYS A 51 9.68 14.36 6.01
CA LYS A 51 10.77 14.33 5.04
C LYS A 51 10.39 13.35 3.92
N ILE A 52 10.24 13.86 2.70
CA ILE A 52 10.02 13.07 1.49
C ILE A 52 11.38 12.58 0.98
N ASP A 53 11.50 11.28 0.72
CA ASP A 53 12.71 10.65 0.17
C ASP A 53 12.49 10.35 -1.33
N SER A 54 12.84 11.34 -2.16
CA SER A 54 12.66 11.24 -3.63
C SER A 54 13.51 10.15 -4.28
N VAL A 55 14.69 9.84 -3.71
CA VAL A 55 15.56 8.78 -4.23
C VAL A 55 14.89 7.42 -4.00
N LYS A 56 14.44 7.18 -2.77
CA LYS A 56 13.76 5.92 -2.41
C LYS A 56 12.46 5.71 -3.17
N ILE A 57 11.70 6.80 -3.40
CA ILE A 57 10.48 6.74 -4.22
C ILE A 57 10.81 6.29 -5.64
N LYS A 58 11.81 6.90 -6.31
CA LYS A 58 12.22 6.51 -7.67
C LYS A 58 12.66 5.04 -7.77
N GLU A 59 13.33 4.52 -6.74
CA GLU A 59 13.73 3.11 -6.67
C GLU A 59 12.53 2.16 -6.55
N LEU A 60 11.50 2.55 -5.81
CA LEU A 60 10.39 1.67 -5.47
C LEU A 60 9.22 1.74 -6.46
N LEU A 61 8.97 2.89 -7.09
CA LEU A 61 7.87 3.07 -8.04
C LEU A 61 7.78 2.00 -9.13
N PRO A 62 8.88 1.49 -9.72
CA PRO A 62 8.81 0.45 -10.75
C PRO A 62 8.11 -0.85 -10.32
N PHE A 63 7.95 -1.09 -9.03
CA PHE A 63 7.27 -2.26 -8.48
C PHE A 63 5.77 -2.05 -8.24
N PHE A 64 5.25 -0.85 -8.58
CA PHE A 64 3.85 -0.48 -8.35
C PHE A 64 3.14 -0.17 -9.65
N ASP A 65 1.87 -0.53 -9.71
CA ASP A 65 0.91 0.06 -10.62
C ASP A 65 0.41 1.35 -9.95
N VAL A 66 0.52 2.45 -10.68
CA VAL A 66 0.09 3.77 -10.23
C VAL A 66 -1.05 4.21 -11.12
N GLU A 67 -2.27 4.15 -10.57
CA GLU A 67 -3.48 4.40 -11.33
C GLU A 67 -4.23 5.60 -10.78
N ARG A 68 -4.61 6.52 -11.66
CA ARG A 68 -5.51 7.62 -11.34
C ARG A 68 -6.94 7.18 -11.58
N ASP A 69 -7.80 7.39 -10.60
CA ASP A 69 -9.24 7.22 -10.79
C ASP A 69 -9.78 8.45 -11.54
N GLU A 70 -10.08 8.27 -12.82
CA GLU A 70 -10.59 9.32 -13.70
C GLU A 70 -12.03 9.72 -13.37
N PHE A 71 -12.75 8.86 -12.65
CA PHE A 71 -14.15 9.09 -12.28
C PHE A 71 -14.29 9.75 -10.90
N ASP A 72 -13.23 9.79 -10.10
CA ASP A 72 -13.24 10.48 -8.81
C ASP A 72 -12.76 11.92 -8.94
N PRO A 73 -13.64 12.92 -8.72
CA PRO A 73 -13.28 14.34 -8.87
C PRO A 73 -12.20 14.82 -7.87
N ARG A 74 -11.92 14.03 -6.81
CA ARG A 74 -10.88 14.32 -5.83
C ARG A 74 -9.48 13.95 -6.33
N GLY A 75 -9.36 13.38 -7.53
CA GLY A 75 -8.07 13.03 -8.13
C GLY A 75 -7.33 11.94 -7.35
N ILE A 76 -8.03 10.87 -7.01
CA ILE A 76 -7.43 9.73 -6.31
C ILE A 76 -6.37 9.09 -7.20
N ILE A 77 -5.20 8.84 -6.60
CA ILE A 77 -4.11 8.08 -7.22
C ILE A 77 -3.83 6.87 -6.32
N TRP A 78 -3.99 5.67 -6.86
CA TRP A 78 -3.71 4.42 -6.19
C TRP A 78 -2.28 3.94 -6.44
N TYR A 79 -1.62 3.42 -5.41
CA TYR A 79 -0.32 2.79 -5.45
C TYR A 79 -0.47 1.35 -5.01
N THR A 80 -0.52 0.44 -5.97
CA THR A 80 -0.78 -0.99 -5.76
C THR A 80 0.43 -1.81 -6.21
N PRO A 81 0.98 -2.72 -5.40
CA PRO A 81 2.07 -3.59 -5.86
C PRO A 81 1.68 -4.38 -7.10
N LYS A 82 2.56 -4.46 -8.10
CA LYS A 82 2.31 -5.22 -9.36
C LYS A 82 2.02 -6.70 -9.14
N SER A 83 2.52 -7.29 -8.07
CA SER A 83 2.22 -8.67 -7.69
C SER A 83 1.06 -8.79 -6.69
N PHE A 84 0.15 -7.81 -6.69
CA PHE A 84 -1.04 -7.83 -5.83
C PHE A 84 -1.78 -9.18 -5.95
N PRO A 85 -2.08 -9.88 -4.83
CA PRO A 85 -2.61 -11.23 -4.91
C PRO A 85 -3.98 -11.26 -5.60
N LYS A 86 -4.06 -11.96 -6.73
CA LYS A 86 -5.32 -12.16 -7.44
C LYS A 86 -6.28 -13.10 -6.69
N TYR A 87 -5.70 -14.05 -5.93
CA TYR A 87 -6.45 -15.09 -5.23
C TYR A 87 -6.20 -15.02 -3.72
N ASN A 88 -5.45 -16.00 -3.17
CA ASN A 88 -5.11 -16.04 -1.75
C ASN A 88 -3.91 -15.17 -1.42
N GLY A 89 -4.00 -14.38 -0.36
CA GLY A 89 -2.83 -13.64 0.09
C GLY A 89 -3.14 -12.41 0.92
N ILE A 90 -2.08 -11.66 1.12
CA ILE A 90 -2.06 -10.39 1.86
C ILE A 90 -1.28 -9.37 1.03
N SER A 91 -1.75 -8.13 1.03
CA SER A 91 -1.06 -7.01 0.40
C SER A 91 -1.26 -5.72 1.17
N LEU A 92 -0.28 -4.83 1.07
CA LEU A 92 -0.40 -3.44 1.50
C LEU A 92 -0.45 -2.55 0.26
N TYR A 93 -1.26 -1.51 0.33
CA TYR A 93 -1.40 -0.51 -0.71
C TYR A 93 -1.94 0.80 -0.12
N PHE A 94 -1.91 1.87 -0.87
CA PHE A 94 -2.38 3.16 -0.40
C PHE A 94 -2.77 4.07 -1.56
N SER A 95 -3.32 5.23 -1.22
CA SER A 95 -3.67 6.24 -2.21
C SER A 95 -3.28 7.64 -1.76
N LEU A 96 -3.24 8.53 -2.74
CA LEU A 96 -3.25 9.98 -2.56
C LEU A 96 -4.64 10.51 -2.93
N ILE A 97 -5.17 11.44 -2.15
CA ILE A 97 -6.36 12.22 -2.49
C ILE A 97 -6.01 13.69 -2.29
N ASP A 98 -6.24 14.51 -3.30
CA ASP A 98 -5.87 15.93 -3.27
C ASP A 98 -4.41 16.15 -2.87
N GLY A 99 -3.50 15.28 -3.34
CA GLY A 99 -2.08 15.32 -3.00
C GLY A 99 -1.74 14.93 -1.56
N LYS A 100 -2.68 14.42 -0.78
CA LYS A 100 -2.47 13.96 0.59
C LYS A 100 -2.47 12.45 0.67
N LEU A 101 -1.50 11.89 1.38
CA LEU A 101 -1.45 10.44 1.65
C LEU A 101 -2.63 10.03 2.53
N ASN A 102 -3.39 9.06 2.05
CA ASN A 102 -4.35 8.33 2.86
C ASN A 102 -3.65 7.29 3.72
N PRO A 103 -4.29 6.81 4.80
CA PRO A 103 -3.74 5.72 5.60
C PRO A 103 -3.39 4.50 4.76
N LEU A 104 -2.26 3.86 5.10
CA LEU A 104 -1.86 2.59 4.51
C LEU A 104 -2.97 1.54 4.75
N ARG A 105 -3.30 0.78 3.73
CA ARG A 105 -4.36 -0.22 3.75
C ARG A 105 -3.79 -1.62 3.71
N ILE A 106 -4.51 -2.54 4.33
CA ILE A 106 -4.24 -3.97 4.28
C ILE A 106 -5.41 -4.67 3.60
N LYS A 107 -5.12 -5.45 2.56
CA LYS A 107 -6.08 -6.37 1.97
C LYS A 107 -5.64 -7.80 2.23
N ILE A 108 -6.52 -8.61 2.79
CA ILE A 108 -6.31 -10.02 3.04
C ILE A 108 -7.45 -10.78 2.38
N GLN A 109 -7.12 -11.75 1.51
CA GLN A 109 -8.11 -12.43 0.69
C GLN A 109 -7.93 -13.95 0.76
N TYR A 110 -9.03 -14.63 1.00
CA TYR A 110 -9.22 -16.05 0.77
C TYR A 110 -9.93 -16.27 -0.56
N TYR A 111 -9.48 -17.28 -1.29
CA TYR A 111 -10.10 -17.81 -2.48
C TYR A 111 -10.15 -19.34 -2.42
N GLY A 112 -11.29 -19.93 -2.75
CA GLY A 112 -11.48 -21.38 -2.71
C GLY A 112 -12.76 -21.82 -3.43
N GLU A 113 -13.02 -23.10 -3.39
CA GLU A 113 -14.27 -23.70 -3.97
C GLU A 113 -15.43 -23.58 -2.98
N ASP A 114 -15.14 -23.58 -1.67
CA ASP A 114 -16.14 -23.53 -0.61
C ASP A 114 -15.96 -22.32 0.32
N TRP A 115 -17.09 -21.83 0.84
CA TRP A 115 -17.15 -20.80 1.86
C TRP A 115 -16.53 -21.27 3.17
N LEU A 116 -15.57 -20.50 3.70
CA LEU A 116 -15.09 -20.65 5.07
C LEU A 116 -15.95 -19.87 6.06
N PHE A 117 -16.58 -18.78 5.65
CA PHE A 117 -17.17 -17.78 6.51
C PHE A 117 -16.12 -17.23 7.48
N VAL A 118 -15.02 -16.76 6.90
CA VAL A 118 -13.87 -16.22 7.64
C VAL A 118 -14.33 -15.17 8.65
N ASN A 119 -13.84 -15.28 9.88
CA ASN A 119 -14.13 -14.34 10.96
C ASN A 119 -12.88 -13.86 11.70
N LYS A 120 -11.75 -14.54 11.53
CA LYS A 120 -10.44 -14.11 11.99
C LYS A 120 -9.32 -14.70 11.15
N ILE A 121 -8.17 -14.10 11.24
CA ILE A 121 -6.97 -14.49 10.50
C ILE A 121 -5.84 -14.69 11.50
N GLN A 122 -5.11 -15.78 11.36
CA GLN A 122 -3.95 -16.09 12.18
C GLN A 122 -2.72 -16.17 11.30
N PHE A 123 -1.59 -15.72 11.81
CA PHE A 123 -0.30 -15.83 11.15
C PHE A 123 0.66 -16.65 12.01
N SER A 124 1.49 -17.44 11.35
CA SER A 124 2.69 -18.04 11.93
C SER A 124 3.87 -17.45 11.17
N ILE A 125 4.66 -16.63 11.84
CA ILE A 125 5.81 -15.91 11.25
C ILE A 125 7.04 -16.28 12.07
N ASP A 126 7.98 -16.96 11.45
CA ASP A 126 9.22 -17.44 12.08
C ASP A 126 8.98 -18.06 13.46
N ASN A 127 7.98 -18.97 13.53
CA ASN A 127 7.49 -19.69 14.71
C ASN A 127 6.74 -18.85 15.76
N ASN A 128 6.51 -17.56 15.52
CA ASN A 128 5.66 -16.73 16.37
C ASN A 128 4.24 -16.66 15.82
N ALA A 129 3.25 -16.64 16.72
CA ALA A 129 1.84 -16.59 16.36
C ALA A 129 1.30 -15.16 16.51
N TYR A 130 0.57 -14.70 15.48
CA TYR A 130 -0.13 -13.41 15.48
C TYR A 130 -1.59 -13.62 15.10
N GLU A 131 -2.47 -12.76 15.60
CA GLU A 131 -3.89 -12.77 15.25
C GLU A 131 -4.27 -11.42 14.65
N TYR A 132 -5.03 -11.46 13.56
CA TYR A 132 -5.66 -10.29 12.95
C TYR A 132 -7.16 -10.54 12.89
N LYS A 133 -7.93 -9.64 13.49
CA LYS A 133 -9.38 -9.69 13.49
C LYS A 133 -9.92 -8.57 12.60
N PRO A 134 -10.33 -8.89 11.36
CA PRO A 134 -10.87 -7.90 10.45
C PRO A 134 -12.16 -7.30 11.01
N TYR A 135 -12.39 -6.01 10.73
CA TYR A 135 -13.63 -5.34 11.08
C TYR A 135 -14.78 -5.85 10.22
N LYS A 136 -14.50 -6.06 8.93
CA LYS A 136 -15.49 -6.54 7.96
C LYS A 136 -14.86 -7.57 7.01
N ILE A 137 -15.62 -8.61 6.68
CA ILE A 137 -15.31 -9.55 5.61
C ILE A 137 -16.37 -9.38 4.51
N GLU A 138 -15.93 -8.98 3.34
CA GLU A 138 -16.70 -9.01 2.11
C GLU A 138 -16.70 -10.41 1.52
N ARG A 139 -17.74 -10.75 0.76
CA ARG A 139 -17.90 -12.07 0.17
C ARG A 139 -18.49 -11.95 -1.21
N GLU A 140 -17.94 -12.73 -2.14
CA GLU A 140 -18.43 -12.83 -3.51
C GLU A 140 -18.20 -14.25 -4.04
N ASN A 141 -19.03 -14.66 -5.00
CA ASN A 141 -18.84 -15.92 -5.70
C ASN A 141 -19.00 -15.73 -7.21
N GLU A 142 -18.14 -16.39 -7.96
CA GLU A 142 -18.17 -16.40 -9.42
C GLU A 142 -17.61 -17.73 -9.95
N GLY A 143 -18.26 -18.30 -10.95
CA GLY A 143 -17.76 -19.48 -11.66
C GLY A 143 -17.54 -20.72 -10.80
N GLY A 144 -18.27 -20.87 -9.69
CA GLY A 144 -18.10 -21.99 -8.75
C GLY A 144 -16.99 -21.79 -7.72
N ASN A 145 -16.39 -20.62 -7.70
CA ASN A 145 -15.39 -20.24 -6.69
C ASN A 145 -15.92 -19.13 -5.80
N VAL A 146 -15.32 -18.99 -4.62
CA VAL A 146 -15.71 -18.00 -3.62
C VAL A 146 -14.52 -17.14 -3.23
N TRP A 147 -14.81 -15.86 -2.96
CA TRP A 147 -13.87 -14.89 -2.40
C TRP A 147 -14.40 -14.40 -1.06
N GLU A 148 -13.52 -14.37 -0.06
CA GLU A 148 -13.78 -13.72 1.21
C GLU A 148 -12.59 -12.83 1.52
N TRP A 149 -12.81 -11.51 1.67
CA TRP A 149 -11.70 -10.58 1.89
C TRP A 149 -12.04 -9.51 2.91
N SER A 150 -10.99 -9.03 3.54
CA SER A 150 -10.98 -7.78 4.31
C SER A 150 -10.11 -6.78 3.58
N ASP A 151 -10.55 -5.53 3.57
CA ASP A 151 -9.83 -4.41 2.99
C ASP A 151 -10.07 -3.18 3.86
N GLU A 152 -9.09 -2.82 4.69
CA GLU A 152 -9.24 -1.78 5.69
C GLU A 152 -7.94 -1.02 5.94
N SER A 153 -8.06 0.15 6.53
CA SER A 153 -6.89 0.93 6.94
C SER A 153 -6.15 0.23 8.07
N LEU A 154 -4.83 0.17 7.97
CA LEU A 154 -3.98 -0.32 9.06
C LEU A 154 -4.11 0.56 10.30
N LYS A 155 -4.12 -0.09 11.46
CA LYS A 155 -4.18 0.54 12.77
C LYS A 155 -2.83 0.44 13.47
N GLN A 156 -2.59 1.28 14.44
CA GLN A 156 -1.36 1.22 15.25
C GLN A 156 -1.20 -0.15 15.97
N SER A 157 -2.32 -0.81 16.31
CA SER A 157 -2.31 -2.16 16.88
C SER A 157 -1.73 -3.23 15.95
N ASP A 158 -1.73 -2.99 14.64
CA ASP A 158 -1.28 -3.95 13.64
C ASP A 158 0.23 -3.85 13.38
N LYS A 159 0.89 -2.87 13.99
CA LYS A 159 2.30 -2.55 13.76
C LYS A 159 3.24 -3.72 14.03
N GLU A 160 2.98 -4.48 15.10
CA GLU A 160 3.80 -5.65 15.45
C GLU A 160 3.70 -6.72 14.37
N LEU A 161 2.48 -7.06 13.92
CA LEU A 161 2.25 -8.00 12.84
C LEU A 161 2.94 -7.57 11.54
N ILE A 162 2.76 -6.31 11.14
CA ILE A 162 3.37 -5.79 9.90
C ILE A 162 4.90 -5.78 9.99
N THR A 163 5.46 -5.42 11.15
CA THR A 163 6.90 -5.47 11.38
C THR A 163 7.42 -6.90 11.27
N ALA A 164 6.70 -7.86 11.86
CA ALA A 164 7.07 -9.27 11.75
C ALA A 164 7.02 -9.76 10.30
N LEU A 165 5.95 -9.42 9.55
CA LEU A 165 5.79 -9.80 8.15
C LEU A 165 6.90 -9.23 7.25
N THR A 166 7.29 -7.96 7.43
CA THR A 166 8.33 -7.33 6.61
C THR A 166 9.73 -7.90 6.84
N ASN A 167 9.95 -8.59 7.96
CA ASN A 167 11.22 -9.22 8.31
C ASN A 167 11.18 -10.76 8.23
N ALA A 168 10.04 -11.34 7.82
CA ALA A 168 9.81 -12.78 7.85
C ALA A 168 10.71 -13.53 6.88
N GLN A 169 11.29 -14.63 7.35
CA GLN A 169 11.90 -15.67 6.51
C GLN A 169 10.86 -16.72 6.10
N ASN A 170 9.98 -17.08 7.02
CA ASN A 170 8.90 -18.02 6.80
C ASN A 170 7.59 -17.48 7.37
N ALA A 171 6.57 -17.38 6.54
CA ALA A 171 5.26 -16.93 6.99
C ALA A 171 4.13 -17.79 6.42
N LYS A 172 3.16 -18.08 7.26
CA LYS A 172 1.90 -18.75 6.89
C LYS A 172 0.73 -17.92 7.37
N ILE A 173 -0.32 -17.93 6.58
CA ILE A 173 -1.60 -17.34 6.92
C ILE A 173 -2.65 -18.45 7.07
N LYS A 174 -3.46 -18.37 8.12
CA LYS A 174 -4.58 -19.26 8.37
C LYS A 174 -5.87 -18.44 8.41
N TYR A 175 -6.73 -18.70 7.46
CA TYR A 175 -8.09 -18.17 7.42
C TYR A 175 -8.98 -19.04 8.29
N VAL A 176 -9.53 -18.49 9.35
CA VAL A 176 -10.36 -19.22 10.31
C VAL A 176 -11.81 -18.83 10.10
N GLY A 177 -12.61 -19.78 9.70
CA GLY A 177 -14.04 -19.64 9.52
C GLY A 177 -14.85 -20.23 10.67
N LYS A 178 -16.16 -20.31 10.47
CA LYS A 178 -17.09 -20.80 11.51
C LYS A 178 -16.86 -22.29 11.88
N HIS A 179 -16.60 -23.13 10.89
CA HIS A 179 -16.44 -24.58 11.08
C HIS A 179 -15.14 -25.12 10.52
N TYR A 180 -14.56 -24.44 9.55
CA TYR A 180 -13.39 -24.87 8.80
C TYR A 180 -12.31 -23.79 8.81
N HIS A 181 -11.11 -24.18 8.40
CA HIS A 181 -10.02 -23.26 8.19
C HIS A 181 -9.21 -23.66 6.96
N SER A 182 -8.49 -22.70 6.41
CA SER A 182 -7.54 -22.92 5.33
C SER A 182 -6.20 -22.30 5.68
N VAL A 183 -5.11 -23.02 5.40
CA VAL A 183 -3.75 -22.54 5.64
C VAL A 183 -3.03 -22.36 4.30
N ARG A 184 -2.32 -21.25 4.15
CA ARG A 184 -1.49 -20.93 2.98
C ARG A 184 -0.14 -20.40 3.40
N THR A 185 0.88 -20.72 2.61
CA THR A 185 2.20 -20.08 2.75
C THR A 185 2.16 -18.70 2.12
N ILE A 186 2.66 -17.70 2.82
CA ILE A 186 2.92 -16.38 2.25
C ILE A 186 4.23 -16.48 1.49
N LYS A 187 4.20 -16.25 0.19
CA LYS A 187 5.36 -16.41 -0.67
C LYS A 187 6.39 -15.28 -0.44
N PRO A 188 7.69 -15.52 -0.67
CA PRO A 188 8.73 -14.49 -0.48
C PRO A 188 8.47 -13.19 -1.25
N ASN A 189 7.94 -13.28 -2.47
CA ASN A 189 7.59 -12.09 -3.25
C ASN A 189 6.44 -11.28 -2.60
N GLN A 190 5.48 -11.92 -1.95
CA GLN A 190 4.42 -11.22 -1.21
C GLN A 190 4.98 -10.50 0.02
N ILE A 191 5.93 -11.14 0.74
CA ILE A 191 6.63 -10.50 1.87
C ILE A 191 7.41 -9.28 1.40
N GLU A 192 8.13 -9.41 0.29
CA GLU A 192 8.90 -8.31 -0.29
C GLU A 192 7.99 -7.15 -0.73
N ASP A 193 6.82 -7.43 -1.31
CA ASP A 193 5.87 -6.39 -1.70
C ASP A 193 5.22 -5.68 -0.52
N ILE A 194 4.96 -6.40 0.57
CA ILE A 194 4.52 -5.79 1.84
C ILE A 194 5.58 -4.79 2.33
N LYS A 195 6.85 -5.19 2.30
CA LYS A 195 7.98 -4.35 2.68
C LYS A 195 8.10 -3.12 1.78
N ARG A 196 8.09 -3.32 0.45
CA ARG A 196 8.14 -2.23 -0.53
C ARG A 196 7.00 -1.22 -0.36
N SER A 197 5.78 -1.72 -0.09
CA SER A 197 4.62 -0.84 0.14
C SER A 197 4.80 0.02 1.39
N LEU A 198 5.28 -0.57 2.47
CA LEU A 198 5.57 0.17 3.69
C LEU A 198 6.71 1.19 3.48
N ASP A 199 7.76 0.80 2.77
CA ASP A 199 8.92 1.65 2.49
C ASP A 199 8.55 2.81 1.56
N LEU A 200 7.77 2.56 0.49
CA LEU A 200 7.27 3.61 -0.40
C LEU A 200 6.36 4.58 0.35
N TYR A 201 5.43 4.06 1.16
CA TYR A 201 4.54 4.89 1.98
C TYR A 201 5.32 5.82 2.92
N LYS A 202 6.35 5.30 3.59
CA LYS A 202 7.24 6.10 4.46
C LYS A 202 8.06 7.12 3.66
N ALA A 203 8.64 6.71 2.51
CA ALA A 203 9.40 7.60 1.64
C ALA A 203 8.56 8.77 1.12
N MET A 204 7.25 8.57 0.93
CA MET A 204 6.29 9.61 0.56
C MET A 204 5.82 10.45 1.77
N GLY A 205 6.42 10.30 2.95
CA GLY A 205 6.08 11.04 4.16
C GLY A 205 4.95 10.44 4.99
N GLY A 206 4.54 9.21 4.70
CA GLY A 206 3.58 8.47 5.50
C GLY A 206 4.16 8.05 6.86
N SER A 207 3.32 8.00 7.88
CA SER A 207 3.66 7.49 9.21
C SER A 207 2.72 6.35 9.55
N TYR A 208 3.31 5.25 10.00
CA TYR A 208 2.60 4.06 10.43
C TYR A 208 3.32 3.41 11.61
#